data_12aad0830560f5c1377ca451e7c3fe9e
#
_entry.id   12aad0830560f5c1377ca451e7c3fe9e
#
_cell.length_a   1.000
_cell.length_b   1.000
_cell.length_c   1.000
_cell.angle_alpha   90.00
_cell.angle_beta   90.00
_cell.angle_gamma   90.00
#
_symmetry.space_group_name_H-M   'P 1'
#
loop_
_entity.id
_entity.type
_entity.pdbx_description
1 polymer ?
#
loop_
_entity_poly.entity_id
_entity_poly.type
_entity_poly.pdbx_seq_one_letter_code
_entity_poly.pdbx_strand_id
1 'polypeptide(L)' 'MTLTSVKVQADLFENFKIECVKRKFSFQKLADRSIYLYLTDEDFRKQISNQTNIEL' A
#
# COMPACT_ATOMS: atom_id res chain seq x y z
N MET A 1 -3.72 -9.50 16.52
CA MET A 1 -3.08 -8.94 15.32
C MET A 1 -1.83 -9.74 14.98
N THR A 2 -1.66 -10.05 13.70
CA THR A 2 -0.48 -10.77 13.24
C THR A 2 0.57 -9.77 12.78
N LEU A 3 1.80 -9.94 13.27
CA LEU A 3 2.91 -9.11 12.83
C LEU A 3 3.53 -9.72 11.58
N THR A 4 3.61 -8.92 10.53
CA THR A 4 4.15 -9.35 9.26
C THR A 4 5.23 -8.37 8.82
N SER A 5 6.32 -8.90 8.28
CA SER A 5 7.43 -8.12 7.76
C SER A 5 7.39 -8.17 6.24
N VAL A 6 7.38 -7.03 5.59
CA VAL A 6 7.39 -6.95 4.12
C VAL A 6 8.47 -5.98 3.66
N LYS A 7 9.03 -6.24 2.49
CA LYS A 7 9.99 -5.35 1.87
C LYS A 7 9.25 -4.41 0.92
N VAL A 8 9.52 -3.12 1.05
CA VAL A 8 8.94 -2.11 0.20
C VAL A 8 10.07 -1.38 -0.51
N GLN A 9 9.87 -1.04 -1.77
CA GLN A 9 10.84 -0.27 -2.53
C GLN A 9 11.16 1.03 -1.78
N ALA A 10 12.46 1.34 -1.63
CA ALA A 10 12.89 2.43 -0.77
C ALA A 10 12.30 3.78 -1.17
N ASP A 11 12.30 4.09 -2.46
CA ASP A 11 11.78 5.38 -2.95
C ASP A 11 10.29 5.53 -2.66
N LEU A 12 9.54 4.46 -2.87
CA LEU A 12 8.11 4.47 -2.58
C LEU A 12 7.85 4.67 -1.09
N PHE A 13 8.62 3.99 -0.26
CA PHE A 13 8.43 4.07 1.18
C PHE A 13 8.76 5.46 1.70
N GLU A 14 9.84 6.07 1.22
CA GLU A 14 10.22 7.42 1.60
C GLU A 14 9.12 8.42 1.27
N ASN A 15 8.61 8.38 0.05
CA ASN A 15 7.53 9.27 -0.36
C ASN A 15 6.25 9.01 0.42
N PHE A 16 5.98 7.75 0.72
CA PHE A 16 4.80 7.40 1.51
C PHE A 16 4.90 7.94 2.93
N LYS A 17 6.09 7.90 3.54
CA LYS A 17 6.27 8.44 4.89
C LYS A 17 5.97 9.94 4.94
N ILE A 18 6.41 10.67 3.91
CA ILE A 18 6.12 12.10 3.81
C ILE A 18 4.61 12.34 3.73
N GLU A 19 3.92 11.57 2.92
CA GLU A 19 2.47 11.69 2.79
C GLU A 19 1.75 11.31 4.08
N CYS A 20 2.27 10.33 4.81
CA CYS A 20 1.68 9.94 6.09
C CYS A 20 1.69 11.10 7.09
N VAL A 21 2.77 11.86 7.13
CA VAL A 21 2.87 13.02 8.02
C VAL A 21 1.87 14.10 7.59
N LYS A 22 1.78 14.36 6.30
CA LYS A 22 0.87 15.38 5.78
C LYS A 22 -0.60 15.03 5.98
N ARG A 23 -0.95 13.77 5.84
CA ARG A 23 -2.35 13.34 5.82
C ARG A 23 -2.79 12.56 7.05
N LYS A 24 -1.91 12.45 8.03
CA LYS A 24 -2.17 11.71 9.28
C LYS A 24 -2.64 10.28 8.98
N PHE A 25 -1.91 9.64 8.12
CA PHE A 25 -2.18 8.27 7.69
C PHE A 25 -1.05 7.37 8.18
N SER A 26 -1.22 6.04 8.16
CA SER A 26 -0.18 5.12 8.60
C SER A 26 -0.06 3.94 7.63
N PHE A 27 1.09 3.27 7.70
CA PHE A 27 1.33 2.07 6.90
C PHE A 27 0.31 0.98 7.25
N GLN A 28 0.00 0.83 8.52
CA GLN A 28 -0.97 -0.16 8.96
C GLN A 28 -2.35 0.09 8.33
N LYS A 29 -2.79 1.34 8.30
CA LYS A 29 -4.06 1.69 7.68
C LYS A 29 -4.04 1.37 6.19
N LEU A 30 -2.93 1.68 5.52
CA LEU A 30 -2.81 1.37 4.11
C LEU A 30 -2.89 -0.13 3.87
N ALA A 31 -2.16 -0.92 4.67
CA ALA A 31 -2.14 -2.37 4.51
C ALA A 31 -3.53 -2.97 4.75
N ASP A 32 -4.17 -2.59 5.84
CA ASP A 32 -5.50 -3.10 6.17
C ASP A 32 -6.52 -2.76 5.09
N ARG A 33 -6.53 -1.52 4.66
CA ARG A 33 -7.49 -1.05 3.66
C ARG A 33 -7.21 -1.62 2.28
N SER A 34 -5.93 -1.77 1.93
CA SER A 34 -5.57 -2.37 0.66
C SER A 34 -5.96 -3.83 0.59
N ILE A 35 -5.75 -4.57 1.66
CA ILE A 35 -6.14 -5.97 1.74
C ILE A 35 -7.65 -6.10 1.64
N TYR A 36 -8.37 -5.25 2.35
CA TYR A 36 -9.83 -5.25 2.29
C TYR A 36 -10.33 -5.01 0.86
N LEU A 37 -9.78 -4.00 0.19
CA LEU A 37 -10.15 -3.69 -1.19
C LEU A 37 -9.77 -4.80 -2.14
N TYR A 38 -8.62 -5.42 -1.95
CA TYR A 38 -8.20 -6.54 -2.78
C TYR A 38 -9.19 -7.69 -2.71
N LEU A 39 -9.76 -7.91 -1.53
CA LEU A 39 -10.71 -9.01 -1.32
C LEU A 39 -12.11 -8.68 -1.78
N THR A 40 -12.51 -7.41 -1.75
CA THR A 40 -13.90 -7.02 -1.97
C THR A 40 -14.13 -6.23 -3.26
N ASP A 41 -13.11 -5.58 -3.81
CA ASP A 41 -13.23 -4.75 -5.01
C ASP A 41 -12.45 -5.38 -6.15
N GLU A 42 -13.18 -5.93 -7.12
CA GLU A 42 -12.58 -6.61 -8.25
C GLU A 42 -11.75 -5.69 -9.13
N ASP A 43 -12.21 -4.46 -9.32
CA ASP A 43 -11.48 -3.46 -10.11
C ASP A 43 -10.14 -3.12 -9.49
N PHE A 44 -10.13 -2.92 -8.17
CA PHE A 44 -8.91 -2.65 -7.44
C PHE A 44 -7.92 -3.81 -7.56
N ARG A 45 -8.43 -5.03 -7.40
CA ARG A 45 -7.60 -6.23 -7.50
C ARG A 45 -6.98 -6.38 -8.88
N LYS A 46 -7.76 -6.15 -9.92
CA LYS A 46 -7.26 -6.21 -11.30
C LYS A 46 -6.20 -5.17 -11.55
N GLN A 47 -6.43 -3.96 -11.07
CA GLN A 47 -5.50 -2.85 -11.24
C GLN A 47 -4.15 -3.15 -10.59
N ILE A 48 -4.17 -3.65 -9.37
CA ILE A 48 -2.96 -3.98 -8.64
C ILE A 48 -2.26 -5.19 -9.24
N SER A 49 -3.00 -6.21 -9.63
CA SER A 49 -2.43 -7.44 -10.19
C SER A 49 -1.74 -7.18 -11.52
N ASN A 50 -2.22 -6.20 -12.28
CA ASN A 50 -1.66 -5.87 -13.59
C ASN A 50 -0.54 -4.83 -13.53
N GLN A 51 -0.28 -4.29 -12.37
CA GLN A 51 0.76 -3.29 -12.21
C GLN A 51 2.13 -3.97 -12.23
N THR A 52 2.92 -3.70 -13.26
CA THR A 52 4.20 -4.37 -13.44
C THR A 52 5.40 -3.45 -13.24
N ASN A 53 5.24 -2.16 -13.53
CA ASN A 53 6.31 -1.18 -13.35
C ASN A 53 5.95 -0.24 -12.25
N ILE A 54 6.74 -0.26 -11.17
CA ILE A 54 6.51 0.61 -10.01
C ILE A 54 7.67 1.58 -9.94
N GLU A 55 7.45 2.77 -10.47
CA GLU A 55 8.45 3.84 -10.50
C GLU A 55 7.83 5.16 -10.07
N LEU A 56 8.64 6.00 -9.50
CA LEU A 56 8.24 7.35 -9.11
C LEU A 56 8.77 8.39 -10.06
#